data_9a3fee1e57c095ab6bbb4a6744b71d01
#
_entry.id   9a3fee1e57c095ab6bbb4a6744b71d01
#
_cell.length_a   1.000
_cell.length_b   1.000
_cell.length_c   1.000
_cell.angle_alpha   90.00
_cell.angle_beta   90.00
_cell.angle_gamma   90.00
#
_symmetry.space_group_name_H-M   'P 1'
#
loop_
_entity.id
_entity.type
_entity.pdbx_description
1 polymer ?
#
loop_
_entity_poly.entity_id
_entity_poly.type
_entity_poly.pdbx_seq_one_letter_code
_entity_poly.pdbx_strand_id
1 'polypeptide(L)'
;MINIKVTLPGFNENLTISQFTGNEESVLDDCKFWINKKIENPDIWFVFENITSEKEACAIDPKKVVFLSAETSYPDNHFLKDPRKNFLKQFGYIYTTYETINKSIKDMPFLPWMINSNHGDSIYSPSPRDVNYFLELKDLKKTKTLSIICSDKDFTEGHKKRLDFAYGLKEHFGDLIDWFGNGINPLDQKWDGISNYKYHISIENKNKDYLISEKLMDSFLGLSFPFYYGAQNTSDFFPKKSYFRLKRAQKNFRRKIYL
;
A
#
# COMPACT_ATOMS: atom_id res chain seq x y z
N MET A 1 20.29 18.20 10.20
CA MET A 1 19.11 17.79 9.39
C MET A 1 19.62 16.86 8.31
N ILE A 2 19.06 15.69 8.18
CA ILE A 2 19.39 14.66 7.19
C ILE A 2 18.57 14.94 5.93
N ASN A 3 19.24 15.09 4.79
CA ASN A 3 18.60 15.35 3.51
C ASN A 3 18.32 14.03 2.79
N ILE A 4 17.06 13.69 2.65
CA ILE A 4 16.62 12.46 2.02
C ILE A 4 16.03 12.79 0.65
N LYS A 5 16.70 12.33 -0.42
CA LYS A 5 16.15 12.40 -1.77
C LYS A 5 15.19 11.25 -1.99
N VAL A 6 14.05 11.53 -2.62
CA VAL A 6 13.06 10.53 -2.96
C VAL A 6 12.68 10.69 -4.43
N THR A 7 12.88 9.64 -5.22
CA THR A 7 12.42 9.57 -6.61
C THR A 7 11.19 8.67 -6.69
N LEU A 8 10.05 9.29 -7.07
CA LEU A 8 8.78 8.63 -7.32
C LEU A 8 8.42 8.81 -8.80
N PRO A 9 8.82 7.89 -9.69
CA PRO A 9 8.56 8.01 -11.11
C PRO A 9 7.07 8.08 -11.43
N GLY A 10 6.71 8.97 -12.36
CA GLY A 10 5.30 9.20 -12.74
C GLY A 10 4.58 10.27 -11.91
N PHE A 11 5.26 10.88 -10.93
CA PHE A 11 4.72 11.98 -10.12
C PHE A 11 5.50 13.25 -10.36
N ASN A 12 4.82 14.39 -10.25
CA ASN A 12 5.45 15.69 -10.47
C ASN A 12 6.29 16.15 -9.26
N GLU A 13 7.09 17.20 -9.46
CA GLU A 13 7.97 17.78 -8.43
C GLU A 13 7.23 18.56 -7.32
N ASN A 14 5.94 18.85 -7.52
CA ASN A 14 5.12 19.55 -6.53
C ASN A 14 4.48 18.60 -5.52
N LEU A 15 4.81 17.31 -5.62
CA LEU A 15 4.35 16.32 -4.67
C LEU A 15 4.83 16.65 -3.28
N THR A 16 3.92 16.70 -2.33
CA THR A 16 4.23 16.79 -0.90
C THR A 16 3.91 15.47 -0.21
N ILE A 17 4.61 15.19 0.87
CA ILE A 17 4.30 14.07 1.75
C ILE A 17 3.69 14.57 3.06
N SER A 18 2.99 15.69 3.03
CA SER A 18 2.36 16.30 4.20
C SER A 18 1.50 15.35 4.98
N GLN A 19 0.81 14.42 4.30
CA GLN A 19 0.04 13.38 5.00
C GLN A 19 0.90 12.50 5.91
N PHE A 20 2.19 12.30 5.61
CA PHE A 20 3.10 11.47 6.42
C PHE A 20 3.96 12.29 7.39
N THR A 21 4.19 13.55 7.10
CA THR A 21 5.03 14.43 7.92
C THR A 21 4.23 15.38 8.79
N GLY A 22 2.96 15.62 8.47
CA GLY A 22 2.11 16.58 9.15
C GLY A 22 2.45 18.06 8.85
N ASN A 23 3.28 18.31 7.81
CA ASN A 23 3.66 19.67 7.40
C ASN A 23 3.96 19.74 5.90
N GLU A 24 3.82 20.94 5.32
CA GLU A 24 4.06 21.21 3.89
C GLU A 24 5.55 21.23 3.51
N GLU A 25 6.43 21.36 4.50
CA GLU A 25 7.88 21.41 4.29
C GLU A 25 8.50 20.04 4.06
N SER A 26 7.71 18.98 4.23
CA SER A 26 8.16 17.59 4.14
C SER A 26 9.30 17.28 5.12
N VAL A 27 9.16 17.74 6.36
CA VAL A 27 10.11 17.51 7.45
C VAL A 27 9.48 16.57 8.47
N LEU A 28 10.22 15.55 8.89
CA LEU A 28 9.87 14.66 10.00
C LEU A 28 11.12 14.48 10.86
N ASP A 29 11.02 14.87 12.13
CA ASP A 29 12.13 14.91 13.09
C ASP A 29 13.32 15.71 12.52
N ASP A 30 14.49 15.10 12.39
CA ASP A 30 15.70 15.68 11.84
C ASP A 30 15.88 15.39 10.33
N CYS A 31 14.88 14.83 9.67
CA CYS A 31 14.89 14.45 8.26
C CYS A 31 14.07 15.42 7.39
N LYS A 32 14.65 15.88 6.29
CA LYS A 32 13.97 16.61 5.24
C LYS A 32 13.90 15.79 3.97
N PHE A 33 12.70 15.64 3.42
CA PHE A 33 12.44 14.85 2.21
C PHE A 33 12.32 15.74 0.97
N TRP A 34 13.10 15.41 -0.05
CA TRP A 34 13.16 16.08 -1.35
C TRP A 34 12.54 15.15 -2.40
N ILE A 35 11.23 15.31 -2.64
CA ILE A 35 10.46 14.39 -3.47
C ILE A 35 10.44 14.91 -4.90
N ASN A 36 10.99 14.13 -5.84
CA ASN A 36 11.16 14.47 -7.26
C ASN A 36 11.85 15.83 -7.49
N LYS A 37 12.55 16.33 -6.48
CA LYS A 37 13.30 17.61 -6.55
C LYS A 37 14.78 17.35 -6.70
N LYS A 38 15.46 18.27 -7.38
CA LYS A 38 16.92 18.24 -7.50
C LYS A 38 17.55 18.58 -6.15
N ILE A 39 18.51 17.80 -5.74
CA ILE A 39 19.42 18.06 -4.63
C ILE A 39 20.78 17.47 -4.98
N GLU A 40 21.85 18.24 -4.79
CA GLU A 40 23.20 17.84 -5.26
C GLU A 40 23.84 16.77 -4.37
N ASN A 41 23.73 16.93 -3.06
CA ASN A 41 24.42 16.09 -2.09
C ASN A 41 23.42 15.57 -1.02
N PRO A 42 22.52 14.64 -1.34
CA PRO A 42 21.66 14.04 -0.33
C PRO A 42 22.45 13.07 0.56
N ASP A 43 21.97 12.90 1.77
CA ASP A 43 22.54 11.91 2.72
C ASP A 43 22.08 10.49 2.39
N ILE A 44 20.83 10.34 1.90
CA ILE A 44 20.21 9.08 1.48
C ILE A 44 19.34 9.34 0.25
N TRP A 45 19.26 8.37 -0.66
CA TRP A 45 18.39 8.44 -1.83
C TRP A 45 17.50 7.21 -1.93
N PHE A 46 16.19 7.39 -1.79
CA PHE A 46 15.19 6.35 -2.05
C PHE A 46 14.66 6.45 -3.48
N VAL A 47 14.69 5.34 -4.19
CA VAL A 47 14.15 5.19 -5.55
C VAL A 47 13.03 4.16 -5.53
N PHE A 48 11.81 4.62 -5.83
CA PHE A 48 10.65 3.73 -5.91
C PHE A 48 10.54 3.12 -7.30
N GLU A 49 9.90 1.97 -7.38
CA GLU A 49 9.58 1.29 -8.63
C GLU A 49 8.72 2.18 -9.57
N ASN A 50 8.51 1.75 -10.80
CA ASN A 50 8.00 2.50 -11.95
C ASN A 50 9.06 3.36 -12.66
N ILE A 51 10.26 2.80 -12.77
CA ILE A 51 11.41 3.44 -13.41
C ILE A 51 11.05 3.92 -14.81
N THR A 52 11.15 5.22 -15.01
CA THR A 52 11.03 5.86 -16.31
C THR A 52 12.33 5.70 -17.10
N SER A 53 12.32 6.08 -18.39
CA SER A 53 13.53 6.16 -19.21
C SER A 53 14.41 7.37 -18.86
N GLU A 54 13.95 8.24 -17.99
CA GLU A 54 14.69 9.44 -17.56
C GLU A 54 15.85 9.04 -16.65
N LYS A 55 17.01 9.69 -16.92
CA LYS A 55 18.20 9.51 -16.10
C LYS A 55 18.26 10.62 -15.07
N GLU A 56 18.38 10.22 -13.82
CA GLU A 56 18.61 11.11 -12.70
C GLU A 56 19.97 10.80 -12.07
N ALA A 57 20.69 11.80 -11.65
CA ALA A 57 21.99 11.66 -11.04
C ALA A 57 22.19 12.70 -9.93
N CYS A 58 22.90 12.31 -8.88
CA CYS A 58 23.39 13.23 -7.85
C CYS A 58 24.70 12.67 -7.25
N ALA A 59 25.44 13.52 -6.56
CA ALA A 59 26.67 13.13 -5.89
C ALA A 59 26.33 12.41 -4.56
N ILE A 60 26.32 11.10 -4.60
CA ILE A 60 26.03 10.24 -3.43
C ILE A 60 26.81 8.93 -3.52
N ASP A 61 27.24 8.39 -2.37
CA ASP A 61 27.77 7.04 -2.30
C ASP A 61 26.68 6.04 -2.71
N PRO A 62 26.91 5.17 -3.72
CA PRO A 62 25.94 4.15 -4.13
C PRO A 62 25.44 3.26 -3.00
N LYS A 63 26.21 3.07 -1.93
CA LYS A 63 25.78 2.35 -0.73
C LYS A 63 24.64 3.02 0.03
N LYS A 64 24.40 4.30 -0.21
CA LYS A 64 23.32 5.11 0.39
C LYS A 64 22.11 5.26 -0.52
N VAL A 65 22.12 4.58 -1.66
CA VAL A 65 20.97 4.56 -2.61
C VAL A 65 20.17 3.30 -2.37
N VAL A 66 18.89 3.48 -2.08
CA VAL A 66 17.96 2.42 -1.69
C VAL A 66 16.86 2.29 -2.74
N PHE A 67 16.68 1.09 -3.29
CA PHE A 67 15.58 0.79 -4.17
C PHE A 67 14.43 0.15 -3.39
N LEU A 68 13.21 0.63 -3.63
CA LEU A 68 11.97 0.16 -3.00
C LEU A 68 11.02 -0.37 -4.06
N SER A 69 10.60 -1.62 -3.92
CA SER A 69 9.60 -2.27 -4.78
C SER A 69 8.54 -2.96 -3.95
N ALA A 70 7.34 -2.41 -3.94
CA ALA A 70 6.16 -2.97 -3.27
C ALA A 70 5.19 -3.64 -4.25
N GLU A 71 5.34 -3.40 -5.56
CA GLU A 71 4.41 -3.90 -6.58
C GLU A 71 4.60 -5.39 -6.83
N THR A 72 3.54 -6.16 -6.67
CA THR A 72 3.53 -7.62 -6.84
C THR A 72 2.63 -8.09 -7.97
N SER A 73 1.90 -7.17 -8.59
CA SER A 73 0.87 -7.48 -9.58
C SER A 73 1.44 -7.77 -10.96
N TYR A 74 2.65 -7.31 -11.25
CA TYR A 74 3.30 -7.56 -12.53
C TYR A 74 3.89 -8.98 -12.58
N PRO A 75 3.85 -9.62 -13.77
CA PRO A 75 4.47 -10.94 -13.92
C PRO A 75 5.92 -10.88 -13.43
N ASP A 76 6.34 -11.92 -12.77
CA ASP A 76 7.57 -12.10 -11.98
C ASP A 76 8.90 -11.67 -12.65
N ASN A 77 8.83 -11.16 -13.86
CA ASN A 77 9.97 -10.85 -14.71
C ASN A 77 10.19 -9.35 -14.99
N HIS A 78 9.37 -8.44 -14.43
CA HIS A 78 9.50 -7.05 -14.83
C HIS A 78 10.86 -6.45 -14.46
N PHE A 79 11.36 -6.74 -13.24
CA PHE A 79 12.68 -6.30 -12.77
C PHE A 79 13.82 -7.30 -13.07
N LEU A 80 13.49 -8.51 -13.53
CA LEU A 80 14.45 -9.58 -13.78
C LEU A 80 14.84 -9.72 -15.26
N LYS A 81 14.21 -8.99 -16.17
CA LYS A 81 14.62 -8.90 -17.56
C LYS A 81 15.98 -8.21 -17.67
N ASP A 82 16.81 -8.67 -18.56
CA ASP A 82 18.25 -8.42 -18.62
C ASP A 82 18.71 -6.95 -18.47
N PRO A 83 18.12 -5.93 -19.09
CA PRO A 83 18.50 -4.54 -18.83
C PRO A 83 18.28 -4.08 -17.40
N ARG A 84 17.32 -4.66 -16.69
CA ARG A 84 16.94 -4.28 -15.32
C ARG A 84 17.75 -4.96 -14.24
N LYS A 85 18.30 -6.15 -14.50
CA LYS A 85 19.32 -6.75 -13.63
C LYS A 85 20.53 -5.87 -13.46
N ASN A 86 20.97 -5.21 -14.55
CA ASN A 86 22.08 -4.26 -14.49
C ASN A 86 21.69 -2.98 -13.76
N PHE A 87 20.45 -2.51 -13.93
CA PHE A 87 19.92 -1.37 -13.19
C PHE A 87 19.97 -1.61 -11.67
N LEU A 88 19.58 -2.77 -11.19
CA LEU A 88 19.56 -3.08 -9.76
C LEU A 88 20.96 -3.13 -9.12
N LYS A 89 22.04 -3.29 -9.90
CA LYS A 89 23.40 -3.33 -9.38
C LYS A 89 23.91 -2.01 -8.81
N GLN A 90 23.29 -0.89 -9.17
CA GLN A 90 23.68 0.44 -8.71
C GLN A 90 23.17 0.78 -7.29
N PHE A 91 22.26 -0.03 -6.74
CA PHE A 91 21.70 0.21 -5.41
C PHE A 91 22.49 -0.49 -4.32
N GLY A 92 22.73 0.21 -3.21
CA GLY A 92 23.34 -0.36 -2.02
C GLY A 92 22.40 -1.32 -1.29
N TYR A 93 21.11 -0.96 -1.25
CA TYR A 93 20.05 -1.75 -0.65
C TYR A 93 18.85 -1.87 -1.57
N ILE A 94 18.17 -3.03 -1.51
CA ILE A 94 16.98 -3.33 -2.28
C ILE A 94 15.92 -3.89 -1.34
N TYR A 95 14.83 -3.15 -1.14
CA TYR A 95 13.65 -3.62 -0.43
C TYR A 95 12.65 -4.14 -1.44
N THR A 96 12.35 -5.42 -1.40
CA THR A 96 11.40 -6.05 -2.30
C THR A 96 10.89 -7.35 -1.75
N THR A 97 9.68 -7.73 -2.14
CA THR A 97 9.11 -9.05 -1.85
C THR A 97 9.58 -10.12 -2.85
N TYR A 98 10.40 -9.79 -3.85
CA TYR A 98 10.92 -10.74 -4.84
C TYR A 98 12.10 -11.54 -4.28
N GLU A 99 11.97 -12.87 -4.22
CA GLU A 99 12.96 -13.77 -3.63
C GLU A 99 14.24 -13.94 -4.46
N THR A 100 14.16 -13.64 -5.74
CA THR A 100 15.27 -13.89 -6.70
C THR A 100 16.32 -12.78 -6.71
N ILE A 101 16.19 -11.74 -5.89
CA ILE A 101 17.13 -10.64 -5.79
C ILE A 101 18.05 -10.84 -4.59
N ASN A 102 19.32 -11.17 -4.84
CA ASN A 102 20.30 -11.55 -3.81
C ASN A 102 20.64 -10.47 -2.76
N LYS A 103 20.24 -9.25 -2.92
CA LYS A 103 20.49 -8.14 -1.96
C LYS A 103 19.21 -7.63 -1.33
N SER A 104 18.11 -8.38 -1.43
CA SER A 104 16.84 -7.93 -0.91
C SER A 104 16.81 -8.00 0.61
N ILE A 105 16.41 -6.90 1.24
CA ILE A 105 16.04 -6.85 2.64
C ILE A 105 14.57 -7.24 2.71
N LYS A 106 14.28 -8.35 3.42
CA LYS A 106 12.93 -8.91 3.56
C LYS A 106 12.38 -8.80 4.98
N ASP A 107 13.14 -8.20 5.88
CA ASP A 107 12.84 -8.24 7.31
C ASP A 107 11.72 -7.26 7.73
N MET A 108 11.33 -6.37 6.83
CA MET A 108 10.30 -5.38 7.10
C MET A 108 9.39 -5.16 5.90
N PRO A 109 8.05 -5.20 6.07
CA PRO A 109 7.13 -4.85 5.00
C PRO A 109 7.18 -3.34 4.76
N PHE A 110 6.99 -2.95 3.50
CA PHE A 110 6.62 -1.58 3.19
C PHE A 110 5.16 -1.38 3.58
N LEU A 111 4.89 -0.47 4.50
CA LEU A 111 3.57 -0.23 5.08
C LEU A 111 2.98 1.11 4.61
N PRO A 112 2.60 1.24 3.33
CA PRO A 112 1.95 2.45 2.86
C PRO A 112 0.54 2.55 3.43
N TRP A 113 -0.02 3.76 3.44
CA TRP A 113 -1.42 3.98 3.67
C TRP A 113 -1.98 5.00 2.69
N MET A 114 -3.22 4.78 2.27
CA MET A 114 -3.85 5.51 1.19
C MET A 114 -5.33 5.79 1.47
N ILE A 115 -5.69 5.88 2.73
CA ILE A 115 -7.10 6.02 3.15
C ILE A 115 -7.75 7.31 2.64
N ASN A 116 -6.94 8.32 2.36
CA ASN A 116 -7.39 9.61 1.83
C ASN A 116 -7.54 9.65 0.32
N SER A 117 -7.07 8.61 -0.39
CA SER A 117 -7.13 8.59 -1.85
C SER A 117 -8.41 7.97 -2.37
N ASN A 118 -8.86 8.44 -3.53
CA ASN A 118 -9.60 7.59 -4.46
C ASN A 118 -8.60 6.79 -5.28
N HIS A 119 -9.06 5.77 -5.96
CA HIS A 119 -8.21 4.83 -6.71
C HIS A 119 -7.55 5.41 -7.98
N GLY A 120 -7.04 6.62 -8.00
CA GLY A 120 -6.42 7.03 -9.23
C GLY A 120 -5.55 8.28 -9.15
N ASP A 121 -6.02 9.33 -8.56
CA ASP A 121 -5.45 10.62 -8.92
C ASP A 121 -4.94 11.46 -7.76
N SER A 122 -5.13 11.06 -6.52
CA SER A 122 -4.85 11.98 -5.42
C SER A 122 -4.32 11.37 -4.13
N ILE A 123 -3.38 10.46 -4.23
CA ILE A 123 -2.55 10.08 -3.05
C ILE A 123 -1.92 11.35 -2.45
N TYR A 124 -1.91 12.43 -3.19
CA TYR A 124 -1.11 13.62 -3.02
C TYR A 124 -1.91 14.93 -2.97
N SER A 125 -3.22 14.85 -2.93
CA SER A 125 -4.01 16.05 -2.60
C SER A 125 -3.83 16.40 -1.13
N PRO A 126 -3.79 17.68 -0.78
CA PRO A 126 -3.86 18.07 0.62
C PRO A 126 -5.03 17.36 1.28
N SER A 127 -4.72 16.50 2.22
CA SER A 127 -5.74 15.75 2.93
C SER A 127 -5.98 16.40 4.29
N PRO A 128 -7.22 16.52 4.72
CA PRO A 128 -7.52 16.97 6.09
C PRO A 128 -7.10 15.94 7.14
N ARG A 129 -6.63 14.76 6.73
CA ARG A 129 -6.23 13.65 7.61
C ARG A 129 -4.79 13.28 7.32
N ASP A 130 -3.89 13.98 7.95
CA ASP A 130 -2.46 13.69 7.98
C ASP A 130 -2.09 12.79 9.18
N VAL A 131 -0.81 12.57 9.39
CA VAL A 131 -0.31 11.79 10.52
C VAL A 131 -0.77 12.37 11.85
N ASN A 132 -0.83 13.70 12.01
CA ASN A 132 -1.24 14.33 13.26
C ASN A 132 -2.71 14.04 13.56
N TYR A 133 -3.57 14.12 12.54
CA TYR A 133 -4.97 13.72 12.66
C TYR A 133 -5.11 12.28 13.19
N PHE A 134 -4.34 11.32 12.63
CA PHE A 134 -4.43 9.93 13.05
C PHE A 134 -3.83 9.67 14.43
N LEU A 135 -2.80 10.40 14.83
CA LEU A 135 -2.24 10.31 16.18
C LEU A 135 -3.21 10.83 17.26
N GLU A 136 -4.05 11.79 16.92
CA GLU A 136 -5.06 12.34 17.82
C GLU A 136 -6.38 11.56 17.79
N LEU A 137 -6.61 10.76 16.76
CA LEU A 137 -7.85 10.02 16.56
C LEU A 137 -8.02 8.91 17.61
N LYS A 138 -9.00 9.05 18.49
CA LYS A 138 -9.28 8.07 19.57
C LYS A 138 -10.46 7.17 19.29
N ASP A 139 -11.46 7.68 18.60
CA ASP A 139 -12.72 6.97 18.34
C ASP A 139 -13.41 7.48 17.07
N LEU A 140 -14.21 6.61 16.46
CA LEU A 140 -15.07 6.92 15.32
C LEU A 140 -16.44 6.26 15.52
N LYS A 141 -17.49 7.04 15.33
CA LYS A 141 -18.86 6.51 15.36
C LYS A 141 -19.07 5.54 14.20
N LYS A 142 -19.24 4.26 14.51
CA LYS A 142 -19.54 3.21 13.55
C LYS A 142 -21.05 3.07 13.36
N THR A 143 -21.53 3.44 12.19
CA THR A 143 -22.98 3.43 11.84
C THR A 143 -23.36 2.26 10.96
N LYS A 144 -22.37 1.60 10.34
CA LYS A 144 -22.54 0.48 9.40
C LYS A 144 -21.76 -0.75 9.84
N THR A 145 -22.11 -1.92 9.30
CA THR A 145 -21.56 -3.19 9.78
C THR A 145 -20.31 -3.60 9.03
N LEU A 146 -20.40 -3.80 7.73
CA LEU A 146 -19.34 -4.44 6.95
C LEU A 146 -19.15 -3.76 5.61
N SER A 147 -17.88 -3.55 5.22
CA SER A 147 -17.55 -3.06 3.89
C SER A 147 -16.39 -3.83 3.26
N ILE A 148 -16.31 -3.72 1.94
CA ILE A 148 -15.17 -4.15 1.13
C ILE A 148 -14.87 -3.10 0.06
N ILE A 149 -13.59 -2.82 -0.17
CA ILE A 149 -13.14 -2.02 -1.32
C ILE A 149 -12.43 -2.94 -2.30
N CYS A 150 -13.08 -3.21 -3.42
CA CYS A 150 -12.56 -4.07 -4.47
C CYS A 150 -13.08 -3.59 -5.82
N SER A 151 -12.18 -3.13 -6.70
CA SER A 151 -12.53 -2.74 -8.08
C SER A 151 -12.87 -3.96 -8.93
N ASP A 152 -13.44 -3.71 -10.11
CA ASP A 152 -13.77 -4.70 -11.15
C ASP A 152 -12.53 -5.21 -11.93
N LYS A 153 -11.32 -4.77 -11.56
CA LYS A 153 -10.08 -5.21 -12.23
C LYS A 153 -9.92 -6.72 -12.19
N ASP A 154 -9.64 -7.32 -13.36
CA ASP A 154 -9.46 -8.76 -13.56
C ASP A 154 -8.16 -9.14 -14.29
N PHE A 155 -7.20 -8.23 -14.40
CA PHE A 155 -5.98 -8.37 -15.21
C PHE A 155 -5.06 -9.52 -14.77
N THR A 156 -5.09 -9.90 -13.49
CA THR A 156 -4.27 -10.98 -12.95
C THR A 156 -5.14 -12.01 -12.25
N GLU A 157 -4.58 -13.21 -12.05
CA GLU A 157 -5.25 -14.27 -11.28
C GLU A 157 -5.61 -13.81 -9.86
N GLY A 158 -4.78 -12.97 -9.25
CA GLY A 158 -5.08 -12.37 -7.94
C GLY A 158 -6.27 -11.42 -7.97
N HIS A 159 -6.38 -10.60 -9.02
CA HIS A 159 -7.52 -9.72 -9.22
C HIS A 159 -8.81 -10.53 -9.40
N LYS A 160 -8.81 -11.55 -10.28
CA LYS A 160 -9.97 -12.43 -10.52
C LYS A 160 -10.44 -13.11 -9.23
N LYS A 161 -9.53 -13.70 -8.47
CA LYS A 161 -9.87 -14.36 -7.20
C LYS A 161 -10.48 -13.40 -6.19
N ARG A 162 -9.97 -12.18 -6.10
CA ARG A 162 -10.49 -11.15 -5.21
C ARG A 162 -11.88 -10.69 -5.64
N LEU A 163 -12.09 -10.50 -6.94
CA LEU A 163 -13.38 -10.13 -7.50
C LEU A 163 -14.43 -11.23 -7.29
N ASP A 164 -14.10 -12.49 -7.60
CA ASP A 164 -14.96 -13.65 -7.35
C ASP A 164 -15.36 -13.76 -5.87
N PHE A 165 -14.40 -13.47 -4.98
CA PHE A 165 -14.66 -13.46 -3.55
C PHE A 165 -15.63 -12.34 -3.15
N ALA A 166 -15.47 -11.13 -3.69
CA ALA A 166 -16.36 -10.01 -3.42
C ALA A 166 -17.79 -10.28 -3.91
N TYR A 167 -17.95 -10.89 -5.09
CA TYR A 167 -19.26 -11.34 -5.58
C TYR A 167 -19.90 -12.37 -4.64
N GLY A 168 -19.13 -13.37 -4.21
CA GLY A 168 -19.63 -14.36 -3.27
C GLY A 168 -20.05 -13.79 -1.91
N LEU A 169 -19.33 -12.77 -1.43
CA LEU A 169 -19.72 -12.04 -0.22
C LEU A 169 -21.02 -11.26 -0.42
N LYS A 170 -21.18 -10.56 -1.53
CA LYS A 170 -22.40 -9.79 -1.82
C LYS A 170 -23.61 -10.72 -2.01
N GLU A 171 -23.43 -11.87 -2.67
CA GLU A 171 -24.46 -12.90 -2.80
C GLU A 171 -24.91 -13.45 -1.43
N HIS A 172 -23.93 -13.65 -0.51
CA HIS A 172 -24.20 -14.25 0.80
C HIS A 172 -24.77 -13.26 1.82
N PHE A 173 -24.21 -12.07 1.93
CA PHE A 173 -24.55 -11.07 2.93
C PHE A 173 -25.61 -10.04 2.46
N GLY A 174 -25.88 -9.98 1.16
CA GLY A 174 -26.87 -9.06 0.61
C GLY A 174 -26.56 -7.60 1.00
N ASP A 175 -27.52 -6.95 1.64
CA ASP A 175 -27.42 -5.55 2.06
C ASP A 175 -26.66 -5.33 3.38
N LEU A 176 -26.19 -6.39 4.02
CA LEU A 176 -25.33 -6.26 5.19
C LEU A 176 -23.88 -5.88 4.84
N ILE A 177 -23.50 -6.01 3.58
CA ILE A 177 -22.19 -5.60 3.09
C ILE A 177 -22.31 -4.50 2.03
N ASP A 178 -21.60 -3.41 2.24
CA ASP A 178 -21.40 -2.39 1.22
C ASP A 178 -20.10 -2.69 0.44
N TRP A 179 -20.23 -2.77 -0.87
CA TRP A 179 -19.12 -3.04 -1.77
C TRP A 179 -18.80 -1.81 -2.61
N PHE A 180 -17.57 -1.31 -2.45
CA PHE A 180 -17.04 -0.14 -3.15
C PHE A 180 -15.87 -0.53 -4.06
N GLY A 181 -15.59 0.34 -5.02
CA GLY A 181 -14.46 0.24 -5.94
C GLY A 181 -14.78 0.78 -7.31
N ASN A 182 -13.73 1.10 -8.08
CA ASN A 182 -13.89 1.52 -9.47
C ASN A 182 -14.57 0.43 -10.28
N GLY A 183 -15.52 0.82 -11.14
CA GLY A 183 -16.35 -0.09 -11.92
C GLY A 183 -17.50 -0.74 -11.13
N ILE A 184 -17.60 -0.55 -9.81
CA ILE A 184 -18.67 -1.09 -8.96
C ILE A 184 -19.45 0.07 -8.32
N ASN A 185 -18.93 0.66 -7.28
CA ASN A 185 -19.47 1.81 -6.59
C ASN A 185 -18.28 2.68 -6.16
N PRO A 186 -17.89 3.66 -6.98
CA PRO A 186 -16.68 4.43 -6.76
C PRO A 186 -16.79 5.31 -5.53
N LEU A 187 -15.66 5.56 -4.88
CA LEU A 187 -15.52 6.46 -3.74
C LEU A 187 -14.62 7.63 -4.11
N ASP A 188 -14.91 8.81 -3.62
CA ASP A 188 -14.00 9.95 -3.70
C ASP A 188 -12.79 9.73 -2.79
N GLN A 189 -13.00 9.12 -1.64
CA GLN A 189 -11.96 8.75 -0.70
C GLN A 189 -12.25 7.38 -0.09
N LYS A 190 -11.24 6.54 0.08
CA LYS A 190 -11.38 5.25 0.77
C LYS A 190 -11.88 5.39 2.20
N TRP A 191 -11.59 6.54 2.83
CA TRP A 191 -12.10 6.90 4.15
C TRP A 191 -13.59 6.64 4.29
N ASP A 192 -14.40 7.03 3.32
CA ASP A 192 -15.86 6.92 3.37
C ASP A 192 -16.33 5.46 3.30
N GLY A 193 -15.56 4.60 2.67
CA GLY A 193 -15.81 3.16 2.60
C GLY A 193 -15.29 2.38 3.79
N ILE A 194 -14.56 3.00 4.73
CA ILE A 194 -13.92 2.32 5.87
C ILE A 194 -14.35 2.91 7.21
N SER A 195 -14.23 4.21 7.39
CA SER A 195 -14.35 4.87 8.70
C SER A 195 -15.69 4.69 9.40
N ASN A 196 -16.77 4.56 8.64
CA ASN A 196 -18.14 4.37 9.15
C ASN A 196 -18.47 2.92 9.52
N TYR A 197 -17.59 1.95 9.17
CA TYR A 197 -17.87 0.53 9.29
C TYR A 197 -17.20 -0.08 10.53
N LYS A 198 -17.90 -0.99 11.21
CA LYS A 198 -17.32 -1.79 12.30
C LYS A 198 -16.24 -2.73 11.78
N TYR A 199 -16.48 -3.33 10.63
CA TYR A 199 -15.62 -4.31 9.99
C TYR A 199 -15.30 -3.91 8.56
N HIS A 200 -14.06 -4.18 8.13
CA HIS A 200 -13.63 -3.99 6.75
C HIS A 200 -12.92 -5.24 6.22
N ILE A 201 -13.22 -5.63 4.98
CA ILE A 201 -12.57 -6.78 4.35
C ILE A 201 -11.41 -6.29 3.52
N SER A 202 -10.21 -6.63 3.94
CA SER A 202 -8.93 -6.25 3.31
C SER A 202 -8.29 -7.45 2.64
N ILE A 203 -8.24 -7.46 1.30
CA ILE A 203 -7.75 -8.60 0.52
C ILE A 203 -6.60 -8.17 -0.38
N GLU A 204 -5.43 -8.77 -0.16
CA GLU A 204 -4.28 -8.61 -1.04
C GLU A 204 -4.45 -9.44 -2.33
N ASN A 205 -3.79 -9.00 -3.39
CA ASN A 205 -3.78 -9.72 -4.67
C ASN A 205 -3.03 -11.06 -4.59
N LYS A 206 -2.12 -11.19 -3.62
CA LYS A 206 -1.34 -12.40 -3.38
C LYS A 206 -1.22 -12.66 -1.87
N ASN A 207 -1.10 -13.94 -1.52
CA ASN A 207 -0.76 -14.36 -0.16
C ASN A 207 0.74 -14.69 -0.13
N LYS A 208 1.54 -13.71 0.22
CA LYS A 208 3.01 -13.81 0.26
C LYS A 208 3.54 -13.10 1.49
N ASP A 209 4.54 -13.66 2.15
CA ASP A 209 5.19 -13.06 3.30
C ASP A 209 5.71 -11.66 2.97
N TYR A 210 5.64 -10.75 3.94
CA TYR A 210 5.99 -9.33 3.84
C TYR A 210 5.14 -8.50 2.87
N LEU A 211 4.20 -9.11 2.15
CA LEU A 211 3.27 -8.39 1.30
C LEU A 211 2.08 -7.90 2.12
N ILE A 212 2.27 -6.77 2.76
CA ILE A 212 1.24 -6.02 3.47
C ILE A 212 1.14 -4.66 2.79
N SER A 213 0.00 -4.39 2.19
CA SER A 213 -0.20 -3.15 1.46
C SER A 213 -1.07 -2.16 2.25
N GLU A 214 -1.40 -1.05 1.60
CA GLU A 214 -2.31 -0.03 2.11
C GLU A 214 -3.65 -0.59 2.59
N LYS A 215 -4.10 -1.72 2.07
CA LYS A 215 -5.43 -2.28 2.37
C LYS A 215 -5.61 -2.63 3.84
N LEU A 216 -4.58 -3.20 4.47
CA LEU A 216 -4.61 -3.47 5.90
C LEU A 216 -4.43 -2.19 6.72
N MET A 217 -3.48 -1.33 6.29
CA MET A 217 -3.19 -0.07 6.97
C MET A 217 -4.41 0.86 7.00
N ASP A 218 -5.09 1.02 5.86
CA ASP A 218 -6.28 1.85 5.74
C ASP A 218 -7.39 1.39 6.69
N SER A 219 -7.53 0.07 6.91
CA SER A 219 -8.51 -0.45 7.88
C SER A 219 -8.18 -0.04 9.30
N PHE A 220 -6.92 -0.10 9.70
CA PHE A 220 -6.49 0.33 11.03
C PHE A 220 -6.69 1.84 11.22
N LEU A 221 -6.29 2.65 10.26
CA LEU A 221 -6.45 4.10 10.30
C LEU A 221 -7.92 4.52 10.32
N GLY A 222 -8.80 3.80 9.64
CA GLY A 222 -10.24 4.00 9.70
C GLY A 222 -10.88 3.42 10.95
N LEU A 223 -10.12 2.89 11.92
CA LEU A 223 -10.59 2.20 13.14
C LEU A 223 -11.65 1.12 12.84
N SER A 224 -11.56 0.46 11.69
CA SER A 224 -12.39 -0.69 11.33
C SER A 224 -11.65 -1.98 11.60
N PHE A 225 -12.29 -2.94 12.24
CA PHE A 225 -11.65 -4.23 12.49
C PHE A 225 -11.51 -5.01 11.18
N PRO A 226 -10.26 -5.33 10.74
CA PRO A 226 -10.05 -5.94 9.44
C PRO A 226 -10.26 -7.46 9.44
N PHE A 227 -11.01 -7.94 8.44
CA PHE A 227 -10.93 -9.33 7.99
C PHE A 227 -9.89 -9.38 6.86
N TYR A 228 -8.73 -9.92 7.16
CA TYR A 228 -7.55 -9.78 6.30
C TYR A 228 -7.15 -11.08 5.60
N TYR A 229 -6.93 -10.99 4.29
CA TYR A 229 -6.27 -12.01 3.47
C TYR A 229 -5.04 -11.42 2.80
N GLY A 230 -3.86 -11.93 3.15
CA GLY A 230 -2.56 -11.41 2.66
C GLY A 230 -1.40 -12.15 3.30
N ALA A 231 -0.33 -11.44 3.63
CA ALA A 231 0.93 -11.97 4.14
C ALA A 231 0.73 -12.98 5.26
N GLN A 232 1.44 -14.10 5.21
CA GLN A 232 1.32 -15.16 6.22
C GLN A 232 1.95 -14.75 7.54
N ASN A 233 2.99 -13.94 7.46
CA ASN A 233 3.72 -13.44 8.60
C ASN A 233 3.21 -12.09 9.15
N THR A 234 1.97 -11.71 8.88
CA THR A 234 1.36 -10.46 9.41
C THR A 234 1.45 -10.36 10.92
N SER A 235 1.42 -11.49 11.64
CA SER A 235 1.53 -11.51 13.10
C SER A 235 2.92 -11.14 13.65
N ASP A 236 3.94 -11.06 12.80
CA ASP A 236 5.27 -10.61 13.20
C ASP A 236 5.31 -9.09 13.36
N PHE A 237 4.36 -8.39 12.73
CA PHE A 237 4.27 -6.92 12.68
C PHE A 237 3.08 -6.37 13.46
N PHE A 238 1.98 -7.12 13.54
CA PHE A 238 0.74 -6.69 14.17
C PHE A 238 0.23 -7.71 15.18
N PRO A 239 -0.33 -7.26 16.31
CA PRO A 239 -0.93 -8.16 17.30
C PRO A 239 -1.98 -9.07 16.66
N LYS A 240 -1.92 -10.38 16.95
CA LYS A 240 -2.87 -11.37 16.39
C LYS A 240 -4.34 -11.06 16.64
N LYS A 241 -4.64 -10.28 17.67
CA LYS A 241 -6.02 -9.87 18.03
C LYS A 241 -6.48 -8.61 17.29
N SER A 242 -5.59 -7.91 16.55
CA SER A 242 -5.94 -6.67 15.85
C SER A 242 -6.62 -6.90 14.50
N TYR A 243 -6.67 -8.13 14.02
CA TYR A 243 -7.33 -8.52 12.77
C TYR A 243 -7.82 -9.97 12.83
N PHE A 244 -8.79 -10.29 11.99
CA PHE A 244 -9.19 -11.68 11.74
C PHE A 244 -8.55 -12.17 10.44
N ARG A 245 -7.77 -13.26 10.52
CA ARG A 245 -7.12 -13.82 9.36
C ARG A 245 -8.05 -14.71 8.55
N LEU A 246 -8.29 -14.34 7.30
CA LEU A 246 -8.98 -15.17 6.32
C LEU A 246 -7.99 -16.24 5.79
N LYS A 247 -8.33 -17.51 5.92
CA LYS A 247 -7.43 -18.63 5.56
C LYS A 247 -7.36 -18.88 4.05
N ARG A 248 -8.39 -18.52 3.29
CA ARG A 248 -8.45 -18.67 1.83
C ARG A 248 -9.58 -17.83 1.25
N ALA A 249 -9.33 -17.13 0.15
CA ALA A 249 -10.40 -16.70 -0.76
C ALA A 249 -10.77 -17.95 -1.59
N GLN A 250 -11.75 -18.74 -1.15
CA GLN A 250 -12.06 -20.01 -1.80
C GLN A 250 -12.96 -19.83 -3.01
N LYS A 251 -12.68 -20.55 -4.12
CA LYS A 251 -13.54 -20.68 -5.30
C LYS A 251 -14.95 -21.26 -5.01
N ASN A 252 -15.19 -21.80 -3.81
CA ASN A 252 -16.43 -22.47 -3.43
C ASN A 252 -17.06 -21.84 -2.18
N PHE A 253 -17.37 -20.55 -2.25
CA PHE A 253 -18.20 -19.90 -1.21
C PHE A 253 -19.62 -20.48 -1.13
N ARG A 254 -20.02 -21.26 -2.13
CA ARG A 254 -21.34 -21.94 -2.16
C ARG A 254 -21.53 -23.01 -1.10
N ARG A 255 -20.52 -23.36 -0.28
CA ARG A 255 -20.66 -24.38 0.76
C ARG A 255 -19.95 -23.96 2.04
N LYS A 256 -20.77 -23.49 3.02
CA LYS A 256 -20.51 -23.44 4.46
C LYS A 256 -19.59 -22.32 4.95
N ILE A 257 -20.15 -21.13 5.19
CA ILE A 257 -19.72 -20.33 6.34
C ILE A 257 -20.62 -20.77 7.51
N TYR A 258 -20.02 -21.37 8.53
CA TYR A 258 -20.63 -21.48 9.84
C TYR A 258 -20.07 -20.30 10.65
N LEU A 259 -20.97 -19.42 11.11
CA LEU A 259 -20.69 -18.40 12.11
C LEU A 259 -20.51 -19.06 13.47
#